data_5358a8c878a14bd89fbd537943a497b4
#
_entry.id   5358a8c878a14bd89fbd537943a497b4
#
_cell.length_a   1.000
_cell.length_b   1.000
_cell.length_c   1.000
_cell.angle_alpha   90.00
_cell.angle_beta   90.00
_cell.angle_gamma   90.00
#
_symmetry.space_group_name_H-M   'P 1'
#
loop_
_entity.id
_entity.type
_entity.pdbx_description
1 polymer ?
#
loop_
_entity_poly.entity_id
_entity_poly.type
_entity_poly.pdbx_seq_one_letter_code
_entity_poly.pdbx_strand_id
1 'polypeptide(L)'
;MTPAIKELQLKVHEWECSLHPTVPAAYIPLNTYTDKTANGLTRCIVDYIRSQGGQAERINTTGMPIIRQLPSGRTETTWRKGNTTKGSADISAIIGGKSVKIEVKIGHDRQSEAQKRYEKAVTSAGGYYFIAKNFDDFLTWYKNNFKNN
;
A
#
# COMPACT_ATOMS: atom_id res chain seq x y z
N MET A 1 -1.34 19.34 -7.37
CA MET A 1 -1.88 18.48 -6.30
C MET A 1 -3.36 18.28 -6.60
N THR A 2 -3.82 17.01 -6.72
CA THR A 2 -5.23 16.71 -6.99
C THR A 2 -6.08 16.93 -5.72
N PRO A 3 -7.40 17.13 -5.86
CA PRO A 3 -8.31 17.23 -4.71
C PRO A 3 -8.22 16.01 -3.78
N ALA A 4 -8.04 14.79 -4.33
CA ALA A 4 -7.89 13.57 -3.55
C ALA A 4 -6.62 13.58 -2.71
N ILE A 5 -5.49 14.02 -3.25
CA ILE A 5 -4.23 14.16 -2.49
C ILE A 5 -4.37 15.20 -1.36
N LYS A 6 -5.13 16.27 -1.59
CA LYS A 6 -5.42 17.25 -0.54
C LYS A 6 -6.29 16.66 0.57
N GLU A 7 -7.32 15.88 0.20
CA GLU A 7 -8.16 15.15 1.17
C GLU A 7 -7.30 14.19 2.00
N LEU A 8 -6.41 13.42 1.36
CA LEU A 8 -5.47 12.53 2.03
C LEU A 8 -4.62 13.28 3.07
N GLN A 9 -3.99 14.40 2.68
CA GLN A 9 -3.15 15.19 3.59
C GLN A 9 -3.91 15.62 4.84
N LEU A 10 -5.13 16.12 4.67
CA LEU A 10 -5.97 16.58 5.77
C LEU A 10 -6.37 15.42 6.69
N LYS A 11 -6.81 14.29 6.11
CA LYS A 11 -7.24 13.11 6.88
C LYS A 11 -6.09 12.48 7.67
N VAL A 12 -4.91 12.38 7.07
CA VAL A 12 -3.73 11.87 7.78
C VAL A 12 -3.29 12.84 8.88
N HIS A 13 -3.29 14.14 8.61
CA HIS A 13 -2.95 15.15 9.62
C HIS A 13 -3.92 15.13 10.82
N GLU A 14 -5.24 15.06 10.57
CA GLU A 14 -6.26 14.88 11.62
C GLU A 14 -5.98 13.62 12.46
N TRP A 15 -5.64 12.51 11.81
CA TRP A 15 -5.32 11.27 12.47
C TRP A 15 -4.05 11.36 13.31
N GLU A 16 -2.96 11.93 12.77
CA GLU A 16 -1.71 12.16 13.50
C GLU A 16 -1.91 13.08 14.73
N CYS A 17 -2.71 14.13 14.58
CA CYS A 17 -3.09 14.98 15.72
C CYS A 17 -3.81 14.17 16.81
N SER A 18 -4.67 13.24 16.43
CA SER A 18 -5.39 12.38 17.39
C SER A 18 -4.47 11.41 18.14
N LEU A 19 -3.35 11.00 17.54
CA LEU A 19 -2.34 10.16 18.19
C LEU A 19 -1.47 10.93 19.20
N HIS A 20 -1.41 12.26 19.06
CA HIS A 20 -0.59 13.14 19.89
C HIS A 20 -1.43 14.26 20.52
N PRO A 21 -2.41 13.94 21.39
CA PRO A 21 -3.38 14.91 21.90
C PRO A 21 -2.78 16.03 22.74
N THR A 22 -1.56 15.85 23.26
CA THR A 22 -0.83 16.85 24.04
C THR A 22 0.01 17.81 23.18
N VAL A 23 0.16 17.53 21.89
CA VAL A 23 0.94 18.35 20.96
C VAL A 23 -0.03 19.25 20.19
N PRO A 24 0.14 20.59 20.22
CA PRO A 24 -0.69 21.47 19.38
C PRO A 24 -0.56 21.12 17.90
N ALA A 25 -1.67 21.11 17.18
CA ALA A 25 -1.72 20.74 15.77
C ALA A 25 -0.74 21.52 14.87
N ALA A 26 -0.45 22.77 15.25
CA ALA A 26 0.51 23.62 14.54
C ALA A 26 1.97 23.09 14.55
N TYR A 27 2.30 22.21 15.47
CA TYR A 27 3.63 21.60 15.56
C TYR A 27 3.69 20.21 14.88
N ILE A 28 2.56 19.67 14.43
CA ILE A 28 2.51 18.42 13.67
C ILE A 28 2.57 18.78 12.17
N PRO A 29 3.65 18.43 11.46
CA PRO A 29 3.81 18.84 10.07
C PRO A 29 2.81 18.11 9.14
N LEU A 30 2.36 18.79 8.10
CA LEU A 30 1.62 18.17 7.02
C LEU A 30 2.54 17.26 6.18
N ASN A 31 2.19 16.00 6.06
CA ASN A 31 2.88 15.07 5.17
C ASN A 31 2.72 15.46 3.70
N THR A 32 3.76 15.29 2.91
CA THR A 32 3.70 15.46 1.45
C THR A 32 3.46 14.12 0.78
N TYR A 33 2.57 14.11 -0.23
CA TYR A 33 2.18 12.92 -0.97
C TYR A 33 2.31 13.09 -2.47
N THR A 34 2.62 12.01 -3.16
CA THR A 34 2.59 11.90 -4.63
C THR A 34 2.14 10.50 -5.01
N ASP A 35 1.30 10.40 -6.02
CA ASP A 35 0.83 9.14 -6.59
C ASP A 35 1.44 8.83 -7.97
N LYS A 36 2.48 9.59 -8.35
CA LYS A 36 3.16 9.43 -9.66
C LYS A 36 4.16 8.28 -9.70
N THR A 37 4.51 7.71 -8.55
CA THR A 37 5.40 6.56 -8.42
C THR A 37 4.73 5.43 -7.66
N ALA A 38 5.12 4.19 -7.91
CA ALA A 38 4.56 3.03 -7.21
C ALA A 38 4.71 3.16 -5.69
N ASN A 39 5.90 3.56 -5.21
CA ASN A 39 6.13 3.78 -3.79
C ASN A 39 5.27 4.92 -3.21
N GLY A 40 5.13 6.00 -3.96
CA GLY A 40 4.29 7.14 -3.56
C GLY A 40 2.82 6.77 -3.46
N LEU A 41 2.28 6.10 -4.48
CA LEU A 41 0.88 5.64 -4.47
C LEU A 41 0.64 4.61 -3.36
N THR A 42 1.57 3.66 -3.15
CA THR A 42 1.49 2.71 -2.04
C THR A 42 1.39 3.44 -0.69
N ARG A 43 2.23 4.46 -0.46
CA ARG A 43 2.21 5.27 0.76
C ARG A 43 0.87 6.01 0.91
N CYS A 44 0.38 6.66 -0.15
CA CYS A 44 -0.92 7.34 -0.14
C CYS A 44 -2.04 6.41 0.33
N ILE A 45 -2.10 5.20 -0.23
CA ILE A 45 -3.15 4.21 0.06
C ILE A 45 -3.05 3.70 1.50
N VAL A 46 -1.85 3.30 1.93
CA VAL A 46 -1.63 2.76 3.28
C VAL A 46 -1.97 3.79 4.35
N ASP A 47 -1.46 5.03 4.21
CA ASP A 47 -1.69 6.09 5.18
C ASP A 47 -3.17 6.51 5.21
N TYR A 48 -3.84 6.56 4.05
CA TYR A 48 -5.28 6.84 4.00
C TYR A 48 -6.10 5.77 4.73
N ILE A 49 -5.88 4.49 4.44
CA ILE A 49 -6.61 3.39 5.10
C ILE A 49 -6.42 3.46 6.61
N ARG A 50 -5.20 3.68 7.09
CA ARG A 50 -4.90 3.81 8.51
C ARG A 50 -5.60 5.01 9.15
N SER A 51 -5.60 6.15 8.48
CA SER A 51 -6.28 7.37 8.97
C SER A 51 -7.80 7.21 9.04
N GLN A 52 -8.38 6.25 8.33
CA GLN A 52 -9.80 5.90 8.38
C GLN A 52 -10.12 4.76 9.36
N GLY A 53 -9.17 4.35 10.21
CA GLY A 53 -9.34 3.30 11.21
C GLY A 53 -9.18 1.87 10.66
N GLY A 54 -8.75 1.70 9.41
CA GLY A 54 -8.39 0.40 8.85
C GLY A 54 -6.96 -0.01 9.22
N GLN A 55 -6.64 -1.28 8.98
CA GLN A 55 -5.27 -1.79 9.03
C GLN A 55 -4.75 -1.94 7.60
N ALA A 56 -3.55 -1.50 7.32
CA ALA A 56 -2.90 -1.70 6.03
C ALA A 56 -1.39 -1.82 6.18
N GLU A 57 -0.80 -2.68 5.37
CA GLU A 57 0.64 -2.88 5.29
C GLU A 57 1.08 -3.13 3.85
N ARG A 58 2.30 -2.69 3.55
CA ARG A 58 2.95 -3.03 2.30
C ARG A 58 3.50 -4.44 2.38
N ILE A 59 3.21 -5.25 1.36
CA ILE A 59 3.78 -6.59 1.20
C ILE A 59 5.08 -6.45 0.39
N ASN A 60 6.19 -6.82 1.01
CA ASN A 60 7.47 -6.83 0.31
C ASN A 60 7.65 -8.17 -0.42
N THR A 61 7.46 -8.14 -1.73
CA THR A 61 7.61 -9.31 -2.61
C THR A 61 9.01 -9.45 -3.22
N THR A 62 9.85 -8.43 -3.07
CA THR A 62 11.23 -8.43 -3.58
C THR A 62 12.13 -9.29 -2.70
N GLY A 63 12.88 -10.20 -3.34
CA GLY A 63 13.96 -10.92 -2.66
C GLY A 63 15.02 -9.96 -2.10
N MET A 64 15.74 -10.39 -1.08
CA MET A 64 16.86 -9.62 -0.51
C MET A 64 18.18 -10.19 -1.01
N PRO A 65 19.14 -9.36 -1.45
CA PRO A 65 20.48 -9.82 -1.73
C PRO A 65 21.17 -10.19 -0.41
N ILE A 66 21.74 -11.39 -0.35
CA ILE A 66 22.62 -11.81 0.74
C ILE A 66 24.05 -11.69 0.21
N ILE A 67 24.81 -10.80 0.82
CA ILE A 67 26.21 -10.60 0.49
C ILE A 67 27.04 -11.39 1.51
N ARG A 68 27.82 -12.37 1.04
CA ARG A 68 28.77 -13.13 1.84
C ARG A 68 30.19 -12.82 1.41
N GLN A 69 31.06 -12.52 2.37
CA GLN A 69 32.48 -12.52 2.14
C GLN A 69 33.03 -13.95 2.27
N LEU A 70 33.66 -14.44 1.24
CA LEU A 70 34.33 -15.75 1.25
C LEU A 70 35.74 -15.62 1.88
N PRO A 71 36.27 -16.70 2.44
CA PRO A 71 37.66 -16.72 2.99
C PRO A 71 38.72 -16.29 1.98
N SER A 72 38.45 -16.40 0.67
CA SER A 72 39.28 -15.95 -0.43
C SER A 72 39.28 -14.42 -0.65
N GLY A 73 38.54 -13.64 0.17
CA GLY A 73 38.36 -12.18 -0.02
C GLY A 73 37.37 -11.80 -1.12
N ARG A 74 36.79 -12.78 -1.83
CA ARG A 74 35.73 -12.54 -2.84
C ARG A 74 34.39 -12.34 -2.17
N THR A 75 33.57 -11.47 -2.76
CA THR A 75 32.19 -11.25 -2.35
C THR A 75 31.26 -12.07 -3.25
N GLU A 76 30.41 -12.90 -2.64
CA GLU A 76 29.36 -13.64 -3.31
C GLU A 76 28.01 -13.00 -2.99
N THR A 77 27.23 -12.69 -4.02
CA THR A 77 25.86 -12.16 -3.86
C THR A 77 24.87 -13.24 -4.27
N THR A 78 24.08 -13.73 -3.30
CA THR A 78 22.97 -14.64 -3.55
C THR A 78 21.64 -13.94 -3.24
N TRP A 79 20.58 -14.27 -4.00
CA TRP A 79 19.26 -13.71 -3.77
C TRP A 79 18.42 -14.67 -2.93
N ARG A 80 18.00 -14.19 -1.76
CA ARG A 80 17.00 -14.89 -0.97
C ARG A 80 15.62 -14.53 -1.49
N LYS A 81 14.84 -15.52 -1.93
CA LYS A 81 13.43 -15.31 -2.31
C LYS A 81 12.65 -14.81 -1.09
N GLY A 82 11.80 -13.81 -1.29
CA GLY A 82 10.83 -13.39 -0.27
C GLY A 82 9.85 -14.54 0.06
N ASN A 83 9.36 -14.58 1.28
CA ASN A 83 8.42 -15.62 1.77
C ASN A 83 6.97 -15.38 1.35
N THR A 84 6.73 -14.68 0.24
CA THR A 84 5.40 -14.33 -0.22
C THR A 84 4.90 -15.27 -1.30
N THR A 85 3.58 -15.47 -1.35
CA THR A 85 2.93 -16.19 -2.45
C THR A 85 3.21 -15.47 -3.77
N LYS A 86 3.62 -16.22 -4.79
CA LYS A 86 3.90 -15.64 -6.12
C LYS A 86 2.67 -14.90 -6.67
N GLY A 87 2.87 -13.64 -7.03
CA GLY A 87 1.79 -12.79 -7.54
C GLY A 87 0.95 -12.12 -6.46
N SER A 88 1.34 -12.20 -5.17
CA SER A 88 0.65 -11.46 -4.11
C SER A 88 0.66 -9.96 -4.38
N ALA A 89 -0.41 -9.29 -3.96
CA ALA A 89 -0.58 -7.86 -4.13
C ALA A 89 0.43 -7.04 -3.31
N ASP A 90 0.65 -5.78 -3.68
CA ASP A 90 1.59 -4.87 -3.02
C ASP A 90 1.14 -4.45 -1.63
N ILE A 91 -0.18 -4.40 -1.38
CA ILE A 91 -0.76 -3.98 -0.11
C ILE A 91 -1.75 -5.04 0.37
N SER A 92 -1.67 -5.36 1.66
CA SER A 92 -2.67 -6.14 2.39
C SER A 92 -3.36 -5.23 3.40
N ALA A 93 -4.68 -5.26 3.44
CA ALA A 93 -5.45 -4.42 4.35
C ALA A 93 -6.68 -5.13 4.93
N ILE A 94 -7.15 -4.63 6.06
CA ILE A 94 -8.46 -4.93 6.65
C ILE A 94 -9.22 -3.62 6.76
N ILE A 95 -10.36 -3.53 6.10
CA ILE A 95 -11.20 -2.35 6.05
C ILE A 95 -12.63 -2.76 6.40
N GLY A 96 -13.18 -2.23 7.50
CA GLY A 96 -14.53 -2.59 7.94
C GLY A 96 -14.72 -4.10 8.16
N GLY A 97 -13.70 -4.78 8.67
CA GLY A 97 -13.71 -6.24 8.89
C GLY A 97 -13.51 -7.09 7.64
N LYS A 98 -13.30 -6.48 6.46
CA LYS A 98 -13.13 -7.19 5.18
C LYS A 98 -11.66 -7.24 4.77
N SER A 99 -11.20 -8.39 4.27
CA SER A 99 -9.86 -8.55 3.70
C SER A 99 -9.78 -7.88 2.33
N VAL A 100 -8.82 -7.00 2.17
CA VAL A 100 -8.60 -6.22 0.94
C VAL A 100 -7.16 -6.40 0.47
N LYS A 101 -6.99 -6.68 -0.81
CA LYS A 101 -5.70 -6.76 -1.47
C LYS A 101 -5.63 -5.69 -2.57
N ILE A 102 -4.56 -4.91 -2.58
CA ILE A 102 -4.42 -3.81 -3.53
C ILE A 102 -3.10 -3.98 -4.28
N GLU A 103 -3.20 -4.08 -5.59
CA GLU A 103 -2.07 -4.09 -6.51
C GLU A 103 -1.84 -2.68 -7.05
N VAL A 104 -0.62 -2.21 -7.04
CA VAL A 104 -0.25 -0.88 -7.54
C VAL A 104 0.34 -1.00 -8.94
N LYS A 105 -0.23 -0.29 -9.92
CA LYS A 105 0.21 -0.28 -11.31
C LYS A 105 0.34 1.15 -11.81
N ILE A 106 1.56 1.57 -12.16
CA ILE A 106 1.84 2.93 -12.66
C ILE A 106 2.08 2.90 -14.17
N GLY A 107 1.51 3.87 -14.86
CA GLY A 107 1.70 4.03 -16.30
C GLY A 107 1.18 2.85 -17.11
N HIS A 108 2.06 2.20 -17.86
CA HIS A 108 1.73 1.06 -18.74
C HIS A 108 1.89 -0.31 -18.07
N ASP A 109 2.17 -0.35 -16.77
CA ASP A 109 2.34 -1.61 -16.05
C ASP A 109 1.04 -2.43 -16.02
N ARG A 110 1.17 -3.75 -16.21
CA ARG A 110 0.04 -4.69 -16.29
C ARG A 110 0.21 -5.84 -15.33
N GLN A 111 -0.91 -6.46 -14.96
CA GLN A 111 -0.86 -7.68 -14.15
C GLN A 111 -0.17 -8.83 -14.90
N SER A 112 0.67 -9.55 -14.18
CA SER A 112 1.19 -10.84 -14.61
C SER A 112 0.14 -11.94 -14.45
N GLU A 113 0.33 -13.08 -15.13
CA GLU A 113 -0.56 -14.24 -14.96
C GLU A 113 -0.59 -14.76 -13.51
N ALA A 114 0.52 -14.63 -12.77
CA ALA A 114 0.54 -14.99 -11.35
C ALA A 114 -0.34 -14.05 -10.51
N GLN A 115 -0.34 -12.74 -10.80
CA GLN A 115 -1.18 -11.76 -10.13
C GLN A 115 -2.67 -11.98 -10.45
N LYS A 116 -3.03 -12.30 -11.69
CA LYS A 116 -4.41 -12.66 -12.08
C LYS A 116 -4.92 -13.90 -11.33
N ARG A 117 -4.07 -14.93 -11.18
CA ARG A 117 -4.43 -16.11 -10.38
C ARG A 117 -4.63 -15.77 -8.91
N TYR A 118 -3.78 -14.91 -8.36
CA TYR A 118 -3.91 -14.44 -6.98
C TYR A 118 -5.19 -13.63 -6.77
N GLU A 119 -5.50 -12.69 -7.67
CA GLU A 119 -6.77 -11.94 -7.68
C GLU A 119 -7.98 -12.87 -7.65
N LYS A 120 -8.01 -13.87 -8.56
CA LYS A 120 -9.09 -14.87 -8.62
C LYS A 120 -9.22 -15.64 -7.29
N ALA A 121 -8.11 -16.05 -6.68
CA ALA A 121 -8.13 -16.75 -5.41
C ALA A 121 -8.68 -15.88 -4.28
N VAL A 122 -8.27 -14.60 -4.19
CA VAL A 122 -8.76 -13.65 -3.19
C VAL A 122 -10.26 -13.40 -3.35
N THR A 123 -10.73 -13.11 -4.55
CA THR A 123 -12.14 -12.80 -4.82
C THR A 123 -13.05 -14.01 -4.64
N SER A 124 -12.60 -15.20 -5.05
CA SER A 124 -13.34 -16.45 -4.81
C SER A 124 -13.47 -16.80 -3.33
N ALA A 125 -12.50 -16.38 -2.50
CA ALA A 125 -12.55 -16.53 -1.05
C ALA A 125 -13.37 -15.45 -0.33
N GLY A 126 -14.03 -14.53 -1.08
CA GLY A 126 -14.85 -13.45 -0.53
C GLY A 126 -14.07 -12.19 -0.13
N GLY A 127 -12.78 -12.09 -0.47
CA GLY A 127 -11.98 -10.89 -0.29
C GLY A 127 -12.19 -9.87 -1.40
N TYR A 128 -11.73 -8.65 -1.16
CA TYR A 128 -11.70 -7.58 -2.14
C TYR A 128 -10.32 -7.51 -2.80
N TYR A 129 -10.31 -7.28 -4.11
CA TYR A 129 -9.08 -7.02 -4.86
C TYR A 129 -9.26 -5.75 -5.69
N PHE A 130 -8.28 -4.85 -5.65
CA PHE A 130 -8.29 -3.61 -6.39
C PHE A 130 -6.96 -3.33 -7.05
N ILE A 131 -6.98 -2.85 -8.30
CA ILE A 131 -5.79 -2.40 -9.03
C ILE A 131 -5.77 -0.88 -9.00
N ALA A 132 -4.86 -0.32 -8.21
CA ALA A 132 -4.68 1.12 -8.06
C ALA A 132 -3.71 1.65 -9.11
N LYS A 133 -4.16 2.59 -9.94
CA LYS A 133 -3.34 3.29 -10.93
C LYS A 133 -2.98 4.71 -10.51
N ASN A 134 -3.81 5.32 -9.70
CA ASN A 134 -3.64 6.63 -9.09
C ASN A 134 -4.46 6.68 -7.79
N PHE A 135 -4.29 7.75 -7.02
CA PHE A 135 -4.97 7.86 -5.74
C PHE A 135 -6.45 8.27 -5.87
N ASP A 136 -6.82 9.01 -6.90
CA ASP A 136 -8.20 9.44 -7.17
C ASP A 136 -9.12 8.23 -7.41
N ASP A 137 -8.68 7.27 -8.26
CA ASP A 137 -9.40 6.02 -8.53
C ASP A 137 -9.55 5.17 -7.25
N PHE A 138 -8.48 5.05 -6.47
CA PHE A 138 -8.53 4.33 -5.19
C PHE A 138 -9.53 4.99 -4.23
N LEU A 139 -9.49 6.31 -4.08
CA LEU A 139 -10.37 7.03 -3.17
C LEU A 139 -11.85 6.87 -3.56
N THR A 140 -12.15 6.92 -4.85
CA THR A 140 -13.49 6.69 -5.39
C THR A 140 -13.96 5.26 -5.08
N TRP A 141 -13.12 4.27 -5.39
CA TRP A 141 -13.42 2.87 -5.08
C TRP A 141 -13.61 2.63 -3.57
N TYR A 142 -12.76 3.21 -2.74
CA TYR A 142 -12.85 3.11 -1.27
C TYR A 142 -14.19 3.66 -0.76
N LYS A 143 -14.56 4.86 -1.20
CA LYS A 143 -15.82 5.51 -0.80
C LYS A 143 -17.04 4.68 -1.20
N ASN A 144 -17.03 4.10 -2.39
CA ASN A 144 -18.14 3.30 -2.90
C ASN A 144 -18.32 1.96 -2.16
N ASN A 145 -17.25 1.38 -1.62
CA ASN A 145 -17.29 0.05 -1.02
C ASN A 145 -17.30 0.06 0.52
N PHE A 146 -16.83 1.13 1.18
CA PHE A 146 -16.59 1.15 2.63
C PHE A 146 -17.13 2.37 3.37
N LYS A 147 -17.53 3.44 2.70
CA LYS A 147 -18.05 4.67 3.37
C LYS A 147 -19.56 4.75 3.53
N ASN A 148 -20.31 3.76 3.09
CA ASN A 148 -21.78 3.74 3.17
C ASN A 148 -22.32 2.88 4.31
N ASN A 149 -21.55 2.72 5.38
CA ASN A 149 -22.04 2.09 6.63
C ASN A 149 -21.88 3.05 7.79
#